data_d5ddc98d4c981fb0a908dfe565027194
#
_entry.id   d5ddc98d4c981fb0a908dfe565027194
#
_cell.length_a   1.000
_cell.length_b   1.000
_cell.length_c   1.000
_cell.angle_alpha   90.00
_cell.angle_beta   90.00
_cell.angle_gamma   90.00
#
_symmetry.space_group_name_H-M   'P 1'
#
loop_
_entity.id
_entity.type
_entity.pdbx_description
1 polymer ?
#
loop_
_entity_poly.entity_id
_entity_poly.type
_entity_poly.pdbx_seq_one_letter_code
_entity_poly.pdbx_strand_id
1 'polypeptide(L)'
;MKRIYLLVLVCISVLSGCSAAKFEAEHDFKVKDFQFTNHRNDTVSLESLKGTPWLAMFIYTRCSTVCPPMTSNMVDVHNAIEKENIENYKIVGFTVDPAHDTPDILNNYLSYYPVENTSKWELLTGYKQTEMTQFALQSFNTVVKKLRGSDDVVHDIKYFLVDQNGTVVKSYDGYSEVPTEEIVNDLENIQK
;
A
#
# COMPACT_ATOMS: atom_id res chain seq x y z
N MET A 1 5.85 -12.87 58.14
CA MET A 1 4.93 -13.48 57.13
C MET A 1 4.13 -12.43 56.35
N LYS A 2 3.44 -11.47 56.98
CA LYS A 2 2.68 -10.43 56.25
C LYS A 2 3.50 -9.56 55.24
N ARG A 3 4.76 -9.29 55.50
CA ARG A 3 5.65 -8.47 54.59
C ARG A 3 6.09 -9.24 53.35
N ILE A 4 6.17 -10.56 53.41
CA ILE A 4 6.53 -11.40 52.24
C ILE A 4 5.37 -11.50 51.26
N TYR A 5 4.12 -11.57 51.77
CA TYR A 5 2.93 -11.56 50.92
C TYR A 5 2.73 -10.25 50.16
N LEU A 6 3.11 -9.12 50.79
CA LEU A 6 3.04 -7.80 50.11
C LEU A 6 4.02 -7.67 48.94
N LEU A 7 5.25 -8.23 49.09
CA LEU A 7 6.26 -8.24 48.02
C LEU A 7 5.87 -9.16 46.87
N VAL A 8 5.23 -10.29 47.13
CA VAL A 8 4.75 -11.20 46.10
C VAL A 8 3.57 -10.58 45.32
N LEU A 9 2.68 -9.85 45.99
CA LEU A 9 1.56 -9.18 45.33
C LEU A 9 2.01 -8.03 44.40
N VAL A 10 3.08 -7.32 44.75
CA VAL A 10 3.65 -6.24 43.91
C VAL A 10 4.38 -6.79 42.67
N CYS A 11 5.00 -7.97 42.76
CA CYS A 11 5.64 -8.62 41.62
C CYS A 11 4.66 -9.16 40.56
N ILE A 12 3.43 -9.48 40.95
CA ILE A 12 2.41 -10.03 40.02
C ILE A 12 1.76 -8.93 39.18
N SER A 13 1.77 -7.67 39.65
CA SER A 13 1.18 -6.54 38.92
C SER A 13 2.06 -5.96 37.76
N VAL A 14 3.28 -6.43 37.59
CA VAL A 14 4.21 -5.95 36.55
C VAL A 14 4.18 -6.81 35.26
N LEU A 15 3.42 -7.91 35.29
CA LEU A 15 3.25 -8.80 34.12
C LEU A 15 2.01 -8.45 33.27
N SER A 16 1.52 -7.20 33.35
CA SER A 16 0.56 -6.70 32.36
C SER A 16 1.33 -6.47 31.07
N GLY A 17 1.62 -7.56 30.36
CA GLY A 17 2.26 -7.56 29.08
C GLY A 17 1.47 -6.67 28.11
N CYS A 18 2.14 -5.83 27.39
CA CYS A 18 1.63 -5.20 26.19
C CYS A 18 1.03 -6.30 25.31
N SER A 19 -0.29 -6.45 25.33
CA SER A 19 -0.99 -7.17 24.28
C SER A 19 -0.78 -6.34 23.03
N ALA A 20 0.17 -6.72 22.18
CA ALA A 20 0.24 -6.18 20.83
C ALA A 20 -1.18 -6.33 20.24
N ALA A 21 -1.78 -5.22 19.83
CA ALA A 21 -3.10 -5.25 19.23
C ALA A 21 -3.03 -6.21 18.03
N LYS A 22 -3.83 -7.26 18.08
CA LYS A 22 -3.88 -8.24 16.98
C LYS A 22 -4.43 -7.53 15.76
N PHE A 23 -3.77 -7.67 14.63
CA PHE A 23 -4.28 -7.16 13.36
C PHE A 23 -5.68 -7.75 13.08
N GLU A 24 -6.64 -6.89 12.78
CA GLU A 24 -7.99 -7.27 12.37
C GLU A 24 -8.21 -6.84 10.92
N ALA A 25 -8.45 -7.82 10.04
CA ALA A 25 -8.76 -7.57 8.65
C ALA A 25 -10.17 -6.99 8.51
N GLU A 26 -10.32 -5.91 7.74
CA GLU A 26 -11.60 -5.30 7.38
C GLU A 26 -12.17 -5.86 6.07
N HIS A 27 -11.29 -6.42 5.23
CA HIS A 27 -11.61 -6.94 3.91
C HIS A 27 -11.06 -8.35 3.72
N ASP A 28 -11.59 -9.07 2.72
CA ASP A 28 -11.09 -10.37 2.23
C ASP A 28 -11.22 -10.42 0.70
N PHE A 29 -10.69 -9.40 0.01
CA PHE A 29 -10.74 -9.36 -1.46
C PHE A 29 -9.48 -10.01 -2.02
N LYS A 30 -9.64 -11.08 -2.79
CA LYS A 30 -8.51 -11.75 -3.44
C LYS A 30 -8.07 -10.96 -4.67
N VAL A 31 -6.82 -10.50 -4.67
CA VAL A 31 -6.23 -9.88 -5.85
C VAL A 31 -6.19 -10.90 -6.98
N LYS A 32 -6.68 -10.52 -8.15
CA LYS A 32 -6.64 -11.36 -9.35
C LYS A 32 -5.22 -11.49 -9.86
N ASP A 33 -4.91 -12.63 -10.47
CA ASP A 33 -3.62 -12.83 -11.12
C ASP A 33 -3.36 -11.74 -12.14
N PHE A 34 -2.15 -11.23 -12.12
CA PHE A 34 -1.67 -10.23 -13.06
C PHE A 34 -0.19 -10.43 -13.37
N GLN A 35 0.23 -9.91 -14.53
CA GLN A 35 1.61 -9.79 -14.93
C GLN A 35 1.75 -8.50 -15.72
N PHE A 36 2.37 -7.48 -15.10
CA PHE A 36 2.46 -6.11 -15.63
C PHE A 36 3.92 -5.66 -15.68
N THR A 37 4.18 -4.56 -16.38
CA THR A 37 5.51 -3.97 -16.50
C THR A 37 5.66 -2.83 -15.50
N ASN A 38 6.76 -2.78 -14.75
CA ASN A 38 7.03 -1.67 -13.84
C ASN A 38 7.78 -0.50 -14.52
N HIS A 39 7.99 0.58 -13.77
CA HIS A 39 8.68 1.79 -14.20
C HIS A 39 10.17 1.57 -14.54
N ARG A 40 10.75 0.41 -14.24
CA ARG A 40 12.12 -0.01 -14.60
C ARG A 40 12.17 -0.97 -15.79
N ASN A 41 11.02 -1.20 -16.45
CA ASN A 41 10.83 -2.21 -17.50
C ASN A 41 10.97 -3.68 -17.03
N ASP A 42 10.87 -3.94 -15.73
CA ASP A 42 10.82 -5.30 -15.21
C ASP A 42 9.38 -5.83 -15.20
N THR A 43 9.24 -7.15 -15.24
CA THR A 43 7.95 -7.81 -15.07
C THR A 43 7.65 -8.01 -13.59
N VAL A 44 6.48 -7.53 -13.15
CA VAL A 44 5.94 -7.76 -11.81
C VAL A 44 4.63 -8.53 -11.93
N SER A 45 4.47 -9.56 -11.13
CA SER A 45 3.26 -10.39 -11.08
C SER A 45 2.77 -10.58 -9.64
N LEU A 46 1.51 -10.99 -9.47
CA LEU A 46 1.01 -11.37 -8.15
C LEU A 46 1.87 -12.46 -7.52
N GLU A 47 2.32 -13.44 -8.32
CA GLU A 47 3.20 -14.52 -7.86
C GLU A 47 4.55 -13.99 -7.34
N SER A 48 5.13 -12.97 -8.01
CA SER A 48 6.40 -12.37 -7.58
C SER A 48 6.29 -11.55 -6.29
N LEU A 49 5.07 -11.18 -5.88
CA LEU A 49 4.79 -10.45 -4.64
C LEU A 49 4.41 -11.39 -3.48
N LYS A 50 4.19 -12.68 -3.72
CA LYS A 50 3.87 -13.64 -2.65
C LYS A 50 4.95 -13.69 -1.57
N GLY A 51 4.50 -13.80 -0.33
CA GLY A 51 5.38 -13.79 0.85
C GLY A 51 5.77 -12.38 1.32
N THR A 52 5.42 -11.35 0.55
CA THR A 52 5.69 -9.95 0.88
C THR A 52 4.36 -9.19 0.97
N PRO A 53 4.00 -8.57 2.10
CA PRO A 53 2.85 -7.68 2.14
C PRO A 53 3.17 -6.38 1.39
N TRP A 54 2.14 -5.73 0.87
CA TRP A 54 2.33 -4.53 0.07
C TRP A 54 1.19 -3.53 0.21
N LEU A 55 1.53 -2.25 0.05
CA LEU A 55 0.59 -1.15 -0.02
C LEU A 55 0.29 -0.85 -1.48
N ALA A 56 -1.00 -0.86 -1.86
CA ALA A 56 -1.45 -0.53 -3.20
C ALA A 56 -2.04 0.87 -3.26
N MET A 57 -1.87 1.54 -4.41
CA MET A 57 -2.57 2.77 -4.77
C MET A 57 -2.83 2.85 -6.26
N PHE A 58 -3.84 3.63 -6.65
CA PHE A 58 -4.14 3.96 -8.05
C PHE A 58 -3.72 5.38 -8.33
N ILE A 59 -2.96 5.59 -9.42
CA ILE A 59 -2.41 6.90 -9.81
C ILE A 59 -2.48 7.09 -11.32
N TYR A 60 -2.27 8.31 -11.80
CA TYR A 60 -1.84 8.59 -13.16
C TYR A 60 -1.05 9.91 -13.23
N THR A 61 -0.08 9.97 -14.13
CA THR A 61 0.93 11.05 -14.10
C THR A 61 0.39 12.41 -14.54
N ARG A 62 -0.70 12.44 -15.33
CA ARG A 62 -1.37 13.68 -15.77
C ARG A 62 -2.37 14.26 -14.75
N CYS A 63 -2.58 13.58 -13.62
CA CYS A 63 -3.43 14.10 -12.56
C CYS A 63 -2.76 15.32 -11.89
N SER A 64 -3.45 16.45 -11.91
CA SER A 64 -2.96 17.68 -11.29
C SER A 64 -3.59 18.00 -9.93
N THR A 65 -4.47 17.12 -9.42
CA THR A 65 -5.26 17.38 -8.21
C THR A 65 -4.92 16.43 -7.05
N VAL A 66 -5.38 15.18 -7.11
CA VAL A 66 -5.29 14.25 -5.98
C VAL A 66 -4.05 13.35 -6.00
N CYS A 67 -3.53 12.96 -7.18
CA CYS A 67 -2.39 12.05 -7.24
C CYS A 67 -1.09 12.63 -6.67
N PRO A 68 -0.72 13.92 -6.90
CA PRO A 68 0.50 14.45 -6.31
C PRO A 68 0.49 14.43 -4.77
N PRO A 69 -0.53 14.94 -4.05
CA PRO A 69 -0.57 14.81 -2.60
C PRO A 69 -0.65 13.35 -2.12
N MET A 70 -1.40 12.46 -2.80
CA MET A 70 -1.41 11.02 -2.46
C MET A 70 -0.02 10.40 -2.57
N THR A 71 0.73 10.70 -3.64
CA THR A 71 2.08 10.15 -3.79
C THR A 71 3.03 10.70 -2.73
N SER A 72 2.93 12.01 -2.40
CA SER A 72 3.71 12.60 -1.31
C SER A 72 3.40 11.95 0.03
N ASN A 73 2.12 11.75 0.35
CA ASN A 73 1.70 11.07 1.58
C ASN A 73 2.19 9.62 1.64
N MET A 74 2.21 8.90 0.50
CA MET A 74 2.78 7.55 0.46
C MET A 74 4.30 7.55 0.68
N VAL A 75 5.01 8.60 0.28
CA VAL A 75 6.42 8.78 0.61
C VAL A 75 6.61 8.97 2.12
N ASP A 76 5.72 9.74 2.77
CA ASP A 76 5.77 9.90 4.23
C ASP A 76 5.49 8.57 4.96
N VAL A 77 4.54 7.77 4.47
CA VAL A 77 4.29 6.40 4.96
C VAL A 77 5.53 5.53 4.75
N HIS A 78 6.13 5.56 3.56
CA HIS A 78 7.36 4.81 3.25
C HIS A 78 8.49 5.17 4.23
N ASN A 79 8.73 6.46 4.45
CA ASN A 79 9.78 6.93 5.37
C ASN A 79 9.50 6.48 6.82
N ALA A 80 8.24 6.46 7.24
CA ALA A 80 7.86 5.96 8.56
C ALA A 80 8.10 4.44 8.69
N ILE A 81 7.80 3.64 7.65
CA ILE A 81 8.08 2.20 7.61
C ILE A 81 9.59 1.93 7.70
N GLU A 82 10.41 2.65 6.91
CA GLU A 82 11.87 2.52 6.93
C GLU A 82 12.46 2.88 8.32
N LYS A 83 11.90 3.92 8.98
CA LYS A 83 12.32 4.34 10.32
C LYS A 83 12.09 3.25 11.38
N GLU A 84 11.04 2.46 11.25
CA GLU A 84 10.75 1.31 12.12
C GLU A 84 11.55 0.05 11.72
N ASN A 85 12.45 0.14 10.70
CA ASN A 85 13.26 -0.97 10.19
C ASN A 85 12.45 -2.17 9.69
N ILE A 86 11.27 -1.92 9.13
CA ILE A 86 10.44 -2.95 8.49
C ILE A 86 10.97 -3.18 7.07
N GLU A 87 11.64 -4.30 6.84
CA GLU A 87 12.33 -4.56 5.57
C GLU A 87 11.45 -5.29 4.53
N ASN A 88 10.53 -6.16 4.97
CA ASN A 88 9.74 -7.00 4.07
C ASN A 88 8.43 -6.34 3.67
N TYR A 89 8.46 -5.44 2.68
CA TYR A 89 7.27 -4.82 2.11
C TYR A 89 7.52 -4.29 0.70
N LYS A 90 6.46 -3.97 -0.02
CA LYS A 90 6.48 -3.25 -1.29
C LYS A 90 5.39 -2.16 -1.30
N ILE A 91 5.58 -1.16 -2.17
CA ILE A 91 4.60 -0.15 -2.53
C ILE A 91 4.30 -0.33 -4.01
N VAL A 92 3.03 -0.59 -4.35
CA VAL A 92 2.61 -0.92 -5.72
C VAL A 92 1.61 0.14 -6.20
N GLY A 93 2.03 0.97 -7.15
CA GLY A 93 1.19 1.94 -7.82
C GLY A 93 0.70 1.41 -9.15
N PHE A 94 -0.61 1.31 -9.34
CA PHE A 94 -1.21 0.95 -10.63
C PHE A 94 -1.59 2.23 -11.38
N THR A 95 -1.03 2.45 -12.60
CA THR A 95 -1.52 3.58 -13.37
C THR A 95 -2.94 3.31 -13.88
N VAL A 96 -3.78 4.33 -13.79
CA VAL A 96 -5.13 4.29 -14.35
C VAL A 96 -5.23 4.95 -15.73
N ASP A 97 -4.11 5.41 -16.29
CA ASP A 97 -3.99 5.93 -17.67
C ASP A 97 -2.85 5.25 -18.45
N PRO A 98 -2.89 3.90 -18.61
CA PRO A 98 -1.80 3.11 -19.16
C PRO A 98 -1.46 3.44 -20.63
N ALA A 99 -2.36 4.12 -21.34
CA ALA A 99 -2.09 4.58 -22.71
C ALA A 99 -1.10 5.74 -22.75
N HIS A 100 -0.99 6.52 -21.69
CA HIS A 100 -0.06 7.62 -21.54
C HIS A 100 1.16 7.23 -20.71
N ASP A 101 0.93 6.60 -19.57
CA ASP A 101 1.94 6.31 -18.56
C ASP A 101 2.81 5.11 -18.96
N THR A 102 3.84 5.38 -19.78
CA THR A 102 4.89 4.41 -20.10
C THR A 102 5.81 4.20 -18.90
N PRO A 103 6.64 3.13 -18.87
CA PRO A 103 7.65 2.94 -17.82
C PRO A 103 8.52 4.18 -17.60
N ASP A 104 9.02 4.81 -18.65
CA ASP A 104 9.87 6.00 -18.57
C ASP A 104 9.13 7.20 -17.95
N ILE A 105 7.85 7.39 -18.29
CA ILE A 105 7.01 8.45 -17.72
C ILE A 105 6.78 8.19 -16.23
N LEU A 106 6.49 6.95 -15.83
CA LEU A 106 6.33 6.57 -14.44
C LEU A 106 7.63 6.70 -13.64
N ASN A 107 8.76 6.35 -14.23
CA ASN A 107 10.06 6.52 -13.60
C ASN A 107 10.39 8.00 -13.38
N ASN A 108 10.12 8.84 -14.40
CA ASN A 108 10.28 10.29 -14.26
C ASN A 108 9.31 10.87 -13.21
N TYR A 109 8.05 10.41 -13.18
CA TYR A 109 7.08 10.84 -12.17
C TYR A 109 7.58 10.54 -10.74
N LEU A 110 8.09 9.33 -10.48
CA LEU A 110 8.62 8.98 -9.16
C LEU A 110 9.82 9.84 -8.78
N SER A 111 10.65 10.26 -9.74
CA SER A 111 11.84 11.08 -9.49
C SER A 111 11.53 12.50 -8.96
N TYR A 112 10.31 12.97 -9.05
CA TYR A 112 9.89 14.26 -8.45
C TYR A 112 9.67 14.18 -6.95
N TYR A 113 9.66 12.99 -6.37
CA TYR A 113 9.43 12.76 -4.94
C TYR A 113 10.72 12.33 -4.25
N PRO A 114 10.95 12.74 -2.99
CA PRO A 114 12.16 12.41 -2.24
C PRO A 114 12.12 10.97 -1.70
N VAL A 115 12.11 10.00 -2.60
CA VAL A 115 12.12 8.57 -2.26
C VAL A 115 13.56 8.10 -2.12
N GLU A 116 14.01 7.79 -0.90
CA GLU A 116 15.37 7.33 -0.65
C GLU A 116 15.60 5.90 -1.14
N ASN A 117 14.63 5.00 -0.93
CA ASN A 117 14.72 3.59 -1.31
C ASN A 117 13.69 3.23 -2.38
N THR A 118 13.99 3.57 -3.64
CA THR A 118 13.10 3.29 -4.79
C THR A 118 12.93 1.81 -5.09
N SER A 119 13.78 0.91 -4.53
CA SER A 119 13.66 -0.54 -4.74
C SER A 119 12.39 -1.14 -4.13
N LYS A 120 11.75 -0.43 -3.20
CA LYS A 120 10.48 -0.82 -2.60
C LYS A 120 9.28 -0.49 -3.48
N TRP A 121 9.44 0.39 -4.46
CA TRP A 121 8.37 0.91 -5.31
C TRP A 121 8.25 0.15 -6.62
N GLU A 122 7.02 -0.20 -6.98
CA GLU A 122 6.64 -0.82 -8.24
C GLU A 122 5.50 0.00 -8.85
N LEU A 123 5.80 0.93 -9.76
CA LEU A 123 4.76 1.64 -10.52
C LEU A 123 4.47 0.86 -11.80
N LEU A 124 3.25 0.37 -11.94
CA LEU A 124 2.87 -0.64 -12.93
C LEU A 124 2.05 -0.07 -14.07
N THR A 125 2.37 -0.54 -15.29
CA THR A 125 1.74 -0.22 -16.56
C THR A 125 1.78 -1.43 -17.51
N GLY A 126 1.56 -1.24 -18.82
CA GLY A 126 1.68 -2.30 -19.84
C GLY A 126 0.43 -3.11 -20.06
N TYR A 127 -0.71 -2.63 -19.60
CA TYR A 127 -2.04 -3.21 -19.77
C TYR A 127 -3.00 -2.25 -20.49
N LYS A 128 -4.19 -2.73 -20.85
CA LYS A 128 -5.23 -1.91 -21.45
C LYS A 128 -6.09 -1.22 -20.38
N GLN A 129 -6.66 -0.06 -20.71
CA GLN A 129 -7.61 0.65 -19.83
C GLN A 129 -8.78 -0.23 -19.36
N THR A 130 -9.32 -1.05 -20.25
CA THR A 130 -10.42 -1.96 -19.92
C THR A 130 -10.00 -3.07 -18.96
N GLU A 131 -8.76 -3.54 -19.07
CA GLU A 131 -8.18 -4.53 -18.18
C GLU A 131 -8.01 -3.93 -16.78
N MET A 132 -7.45 -2.72 -16.67
CA MET A 132 -7.30 -2.02 -15.40
C MET A 132 -8.65 -1.74 -14.73
N THR A 133 -9.66 -1.32 -15.50
CA THR A 133 -11.03 -1.12 -14.96
C THR A 133 -11.59 -2.40 -14.32
N GLN A 134 -11.40 -3.54 -14.98
CA GLN A 134 -11.85 -4.83 -14.46
C GLN A 134 -11.00 -5.31 -13.28
N PHE A 135 -9.69 -5.16 -13.37
CA PHE A 135 -8.75 -5.53 -12.33
C PHE A 135 -9.02 -4.77 -11.03
N ALA A 136 -9.18 -3.44 -11.08
CA ALA A 136 -9.49 -2.62 -9.92
C ALA A 136 -10.81 -3.03 -9.25
N LEU A 137 -11.85 -3.29 -10.05
CA LEU A 137 -13.14 -3.73 -9.53
C LEU A 137 -13.08 -5.12 -8.87
N GLN A 138 -12.44 -6.08 -9.54
CA GLN A 138 -12.43 -7.49 -9.09
C GLN A 138 -11.44 -7.76 -7.96
N SER A 139 -10.36 -6.96 -7.85
CA SER A 139 -9.28 -7.17 -6.87
C SER A 139 -9.40 -6.27 -5.64
N PHE A 140 -9.86 -5.03 -5.83
CA PHE A 140 -9.89 -4.00 -4.79
C PHE A 140 -11.29 -3.48 -4.49
N ASN A 141 -12.32 -4.01 -5.16
CA ASN A 141 -13.70 -3.55 -5.06
C ASN A 141 -13.82 -2.02 -5.28
N THR A 142 -13.01 -1.47 -6.18
CA THR A 142 -12.96 -0.05 -6.50
C THR A 142 -13.20 0.24 -7.98
N VAL A 143 -13.67 1.45 -8.28
CA VAL A 143 -14.03 1.87 -9.63
C VAL A 143 -12.90 2.68 -10.26
N VAL A 144 -12.46 2.26 -11.45
CA VAL A 144 -11.59 3.04 -12.33
C VAL A 144 -12.35 3.33 -13.62
N LYS A 145 -12.55 4.62 -13.95
CA LYS A 145 -13.35 5.02 -15.12
C LYS A 145 -12.74 6.23 -15.81
N LYS A 146 -12.28 6.06 -17.05
CA LYS A 146 -11.88 7.17 -17.91
C LYS A 146 -13.10 7.98 -18.36
N LEU A 147 -13.04 9.29 -18.22
CA LEU A 147 -14.13 10.18 -18.63
C LEU A 147 -14.11 10.37 -20.16
N ARG A 148 -15.29 10.41 -20.75
CA ARG A 148 -15.41 10.64 -22.22
C ARG A 148 -15.03 12.08 -22.56
N GLY A 149 -14.15 12.26 -23.53
CA GLY A 149 -13.73 13.58 -24.02
C GLY A 149 -12.80 14.33 -23.06
N SER A 150 -12.25 13.66 -22.07
CA SER A 150 -11.27 14.20 -21.13
C SER A 150 -10.13 13.21 -20.94
N ASP A 151 -8.99 13.73 -20.48
CA ASP A 151 -7.86 12.91 -20.03
C ASP A 151 -8.04 12.43 -18.59
N ASP A 152 -9.07 12.91 -17.90
CA ASP A 152 -9.33 12.56 -16.51
C ASP A 152 -9.80 11.12 -16.34
N VAL A 153 -9.33 10.52 -15.26
CA VAL A 153 -9.73 9.18 -14.82
C VAL A 153 -10.22 9.24 -13.37
N VAL A 154 -11.48 8.86 -13.17
CA VAL A 154 -12.03 8.68 -11.82
C VAL A 154 -11.44 7.40 -11.24
N HIS A 155 -10.85 7.49 -10.05
CA HIS A 155 -10.32 6.36 -9.29
C HIS A 155 -10.46 6.64 -7.78
N ASP A 156 -10.23 5.61 -6.96
CA ASP A 156 -10.24 5.73 -5.51
C ASP A 156 -8.98 6.48 -5.03
N ILE A 157 -9.12 7.23 -3.94
CA ILE A 157 -8.04 7.96 -3.26
C ILE A 157 -7.51 7.21 -2.03
N LYS A 158 -7.76 5.90 -1.97
CA LYS A 158 -7.34 5.04 -0.85
C LYS A 158 -6.00 4.38 -1.10
N TYR A 159 -5.35 4.01 0.01
CA TYR A 159 -4.33 2.98 0.05
C TYR A 159 -4.96 1.67 0.48
N PHE A 160 -4.46 0.57 -0.04
CA PHE A 160 -4.93 -0.77 0.30
C PHE A 160 -3.76 -1.60 0.82
N LEU A 161 -3.93 -2.20 2.00
CA LEU A 161 -2.97 -3.16 2.53
C LEU A 161 -3.31 -4.55 1.98
N VAL A 162 -2.33 -5.16 1.34
CA VAL A 162 -2.44 -6.52 0.80
C VAL A 162 -1.48 -7.44 1.57
N ASP A 163 -2.00 -8.58 2.02
CA ASP A 163 -1.22 -9.57 2.77
C ASP A 163 -0.25 -10.38 1.88
N GLN A 164 0.56 -11.21 2.51
CA GLN A 164 1.53 -12.09 1.85
C GLN A 164 0.90 -13.11 0.90
N ASN A 165 -0.41 -13.35 1.00
CA ASN A 165 -1.18 -14.28 0.17
C ASN A 165 -1.88 -13.59 -1.00
N GLY A 166 -1.74 -12.26 -1.12
CA GLY A 166 -2.43 -11.47 -2.15
C GLY A 166 -3.89 -11.19 -1.81
N THR A 167 -4.22 -11.03 -0.53
CA THR A 167 -5.55 -10.61 -0.07
C THR A 167 -5.51 -9.15 0.36
N VAL A 168 -6.40 -8.33 -0.17
CA VAL A 168 -6.65 -6.99 0.37
C VAL A 168 -7.34 -7.14 1.72
N VAL A 169 -6.68 -6.72 2.78
CA VAL A 169 -7.15 -6.93 4.16
C VAL A 169 -7.63 -5.64 4.83
N LYS A 170 -7.15 -4.47 4.37
CA LYS A 170 -7.55 -3.19 4.93
C LYS A 170 -7.40 -2.06 3.92
N SER A 171 -8.09 -0.94 4.12
CA SER A 171 -7.93 0.27 3.32
C SER A 171 -7.89 1.53 4.18
N TYR A 172 -7.15 2.55 3.72
CA TYR A 172 -6.90 3.80 4.45
C TYR A 172 -7.16 5.01 3.54
N ASP A 173 -7.51 6.16 4.12
CA ASP A 173 -7.48 7.43 3.37
C ASP A 173 -6.04 7.69 2.89
N GLY A 174 -5.87 7.99 1.60
CA GLY A 174 -4.57 8.30 1.00
C GLY A 174 -4.36 9.79 0.73
N TYR A 175 -5.37 10.63 1.01
CA TYR A 175 -5.39 12.02 0.56
C TYR A 175 -5.34 13.05 1.69
N SER A 176 -6.30 13.05 2.61
CA SER A 176 -6.49 14.14 3.58
C SER A 176 -6.05 13.78 4.99
N GLU A 177 -6.43 12.63 5.49
CA GLU A 177 -6.16 12.18 6.86
C GLU A 177 -5.48 10.81 6.83
N VAL A 178 -4.26 10.77 6.29
CA VAL A 178 -3.51 9.52 6.16
C VAL A 178 -3.08 9.02 7.54
N PRO A 179 -3.57 7.84 8.00
CA PRO A 179 -3.24 7.31 9.32
C PRO A 179 -1.88 6.58 9.29
N THR A 180 -0.79 7.32 9.11
CA THR A 180 0.56 6.78 8.90
C THR A 180 0.99 5.79 9.99
N GLU A 181 0.77 6.11 11.27
CA GLU A 181 1.12 5.24 12.40
C GLU A 181 0.32 3.94 12.37
N GLU A 182 -0.97 3.99 12.02
CA GLU A 182 -1.81 2.81 11.90
C GLU A 182 -1.34 1.91 10.74
N ILE A 183 -1.03 2.50 9.57
CA ILE A 183 -0.51 1.76 8.40
C ILE A 183 0.79 1.02 8.76
N VAL A 184 1.73 1.69 9.44
CA VAL A 184 3.00 1.09 9.87
C VAL A 184 2.76 -0.06 10.85
N ASN A 185 1.93 0.15 11.87
CA ASN A 185 1.58 -0.88 12.86
C ASN A 185 0.89 -2.09 12.22
N ASP A 186 -0.05 -1.85 11.31
CA ASP A 186 -0.78 -2.93 10.62
C ASP A 186 0.17 -3.72 9.70
N LEU A 187 1.06 -3.03 8.98
CA LEU A 187 2.07 -3.67 8.14
C LEU A 187 3.05 -4.53 8.95
N GLU A 188 3.45 -4.08 10.14
CA GLU A 188 4.27 -4.88 11.06
C GLU A 188 3.51 -6.09 11.60
N ASN A 189 2.27 -5.90 12.03
CA ASN A 189 1.48 -6.95 12.65
C ASN A 189 1.05 -8.06 11.68
N ILE A 190 0.83 -7.73 10.40
CA ILE A 190 0.45 -8.72 9.38
C ILE A 190 1.59 -9.67 9.02
N GLN A 191 2.83 -9.35 9.41
CA GLN A 191 4.04 -10.15 9.15
C GLN A 191 4.36 -11.14 10.29
N LYS A 192 3.70 -11.01 11.44
CA LYS A 192 3.88 -11.87 12.62
C LYS A 192 2.99 -13.09 12.56
#